data_62d28f65709ffa20e2a8e5a107901a69
#
_entry.id   62d28f65709ffa20e2a8e5a107901a69
#
_cell.length_a   1.000
_cell.length_b   1.000
_cell.length_c   1.000
_cell.angle_alpha   90.00
_cell.angle_beta   90.00
_cell.angle_gamma   90.00
#
_symmetry.space_group_name_H-M   'P 1'
#
loop_
_entity.id
_entity.type
_entity.pdbx_description
1 polymer ?
#
loop_
_entity_poly.entity_id
_entity_poly.type
_entity_poly.pdbx_seq_one_letter_code
_entity_poly.pdbx_strand_id
1 'polypeptide(L)' 'MAGYVYRVVPFEGKIKGKGSAGDVSGQLQSVINGVAAEGWELVTMADVGIEVAPGCLGGLLGREKAYVRFDQLIFRRPA' A
#
# COMPACT_ATOMS: atom_id res chain seq x y z
N MET A 1 -5.23 -8.30 29.20
CA MET A 1 -5.79 -8.94 28.01
C MET A 1 -4.87 -8.70 26.83
N ALA A 2 -4.52 -9.75 26.11
CA ALA A 2 -3.68 -9.62 24.96
C ALA A 2 -4.47 -9.03 23.79
N GLY A 3 -3.93 -8.04 23.18
CA GLY A 3 -4.50 -7.44 21.99
C GLY A 3 -3.39 -7.10 21.01
N TYR A 4 -3.77 -6.55 19.88
CA TYR A 4 -2.80 -6.16 18.86
C TYR A 4 -3.01 -4.70 18.49
N VAL A 5 -1.90 -4.08 18.15
CA VAL A 5 -1.90 -2.78 17.50
C VAL A 5 -1.65 -3.02 16.03
N TYR A 6 -2.34 -2.34 15.16
CA TYR A 6 -2.22 -2.52 13.71
C TYR A 6 -1.58 -1.30 13.06
N ARG A 7 -0.79 -1.56 12.04
CA ARG A 7 -0.18 -0.52 11.23
C ARG A 7 -0.50 -0.80 9.77
N VAL A 8 -0.96 0.21 9.05
CA VAL A 8 -1.27 0.10 7.64
C VAL A 8 -0.24 0.89 6.85
N VAL A 9 0.41 0.21 5.90
CA VAL A 9 1.45 0.82 5.08
C VAL A 9 1.02 0.73 3.62
N PRO A 10 0.87 1.85 2.93
CA PRO A 10 0.54 1.81 1.51
C PRO A 10 1.72 1.28 0.70
N PHE A 11 1.42 0.52 -0.34
CA PHE A 11 2.43 0.01 -1.24
C PHE A 11 2.06 0.33 -2.67
N GLU A 12 2.99 0.91 -3.39
CA GLU A 12 2.87 1.17 -4.82
C GLU A 12 4.11 0.64 -5.50
N GLY A 13 3.93 -0.42 -6.29
CA GLY A 13 5.04 -0.97 -7.06
C GLY A 13 5.34 -0.11 -8.27
N LYS A 14 6.61 0.04 -8.57
CA LYS A 14 7.03 0.85 -9.72
C LYS A 14 7.99 0.06 -10.59
N ILE A 15 7.71 0.08 -11.89
CA ILE A 15 8.61 -0.49 -12.88
C ILE A 15 9.14 0.66 -13.71
N LYS A 16 10.46 0.78 -13.75
CA LYS A 16 11.11 1.85 -14.49
C LYS A 16 11.90 1.26 -15.67
N GLY A 17 11.77 1.91 -16.83
CA GLY A 17 12.53 1.50 -18.00
C GLY A 17 12.20 0.07 -18.41
N LYS A 18 13.21 -0.77 -18.46
CA LYS A 18 13.07 -2.17 -18.87
C LYS A 18 12.85 -3.12 -17.69
N GLY A 19 12.38 -2.59 -16.57
CA GLY A 19 12.15 -3.41 -15.40
C GLY A 19 11.08 -4.49 -15.62
N SER A 20 11.00 -5.41 -14.68
CA SER A 20 10.09 -6.54 -14.76
C SER A 20 9.25 -6.63 -13.49
N ALA A 21 8.31 -7.59 -13.50
CA ALA A 21 7.51 -7.87 -12.32
C ALA A 21 8.38 -8.25 -11.12
N GLY A 22 9.57 -8.82 -11.35
CA GLY A 22 10.48 -9.15 -10.28
C GLY A 22 10.97 -7.93 -9.51
N ASP A 23 11.05 -6.77 -10.18
CA ASP A 23 11.43 -5.53 -9.51
C ASP A 23 10.39 -5.12 -8.49
N VAL A 24 9.12 -5.33 -8.82
CA VAL A 24 8.02 -5.01 -7.90
C VAL A 24 8.04 -5.96 -6.70
N SER A 25 8.31 -7.24 -6.95
CA SER A 25 8.42 -8.21 -5.86
C SER A 25 9.56 -7.86 -4.91
N GLY A 26 10.68 -7.41 -5.44
CA GLY A 26 11.80 -6.96 -4.63
C GLY A 26 11.47 -5.73 -3.79
N GLN A 27 10.76 -4.79 -4.37
CA GLN A 27 10.31 -3.60 -3.65
C GLN A 27 9.36 -3.98 -2.51
N LEU A 28 8.42 -4.87 -2.80
CA LEU A 28 7.47 -5.33 -1.79
C LEU A 28 8.19 -6.04 -0.66
N GLN A 29 9.12 -6.92 -0.99
CA GLN A 29 9.89 -7.64 0.01
C GLN A 29 10.67 -6.68 0.90
N SER A 30 11.28 -5.66 0.32
CA SER A 30 12.04 -4.66 1.07
C SER A 30 11.16 -3.90 2.05
N VAL A 31 9.95 -3.54 1.63
CA VAL A 31 9.01 -2.84 2.51
C VAL A 31 8.61 -3.75 3.66
N ILE A 32 8.24 -4.99 3.36
CA ILE A 32 7.82 -5.93 4.39
C ILE A 32 8.94 -6.16 5.39
N ASN A 33 10.15 -6.41 4.90
CA ASN A 33 11.29 -6.67 5.78
C ASN A 33 11.65 -5.45 6.63
N GLY A 34 11.55 -4.25 6.05
CA GLY A 34 11.82 -3.03 6.78
C GLY A 34 10.86 -2.81 7.95
N VAL A 35 9.59 -3.05 7.72
CA VAL A 35 8.58 -2.89 8.78
C VAL A 35 8.70 -4.03 9.79
N ALA A 36 8.97 -5.25 9.33
CA ALA A 36 9.14 -6.40 10.22
C ALA A 36 10.33 -6.20 11.16
N ALA A 37 11.39 -5.54 10.69
CA ALA A 37 12.55 -5.24 11.52
C ALA A 37 12.21 -4.35 12.71
N GLU A 38 11.10 -3.63 12.65
CA GLU A 38 10.63 -2.79 13.75
C GLU A 38 9.70 -3.54 14.71
N GLY A 39 9.57 -4.85 14.55
CA GLY A 39 8.76 -5.69 15.42
C GLY A 39 7.33 -5.93 14.94
N TRP A 40 7.02 -5.58 13.72
CA TRP A 40 5.70 -5.76 13.15
C TRP A 40 5.59 -7.06 12.36
N GLU A 41 4.44 -7.70 12.44
CA GLU A 41 4.15 -8.93 11.70
C GLU A 41 3.16 -8.62 10.59
N LEU A 42 3.47 -9.03 9.37
CA LEU A 42 2.55 -8.87 8.26
C LEU A 42 1.33 -9.78 8.43
N VAL A 43 0.16 -9.19 8.38
CA VAL A 43 -1.09 -9.94 8.47
C VAL A 43 -1.62 -10.25 7.07
N THR A 44 -1.73 -9.24 6.25
CA THR A 44 -2.29 -9.40 4.91
C THR A 44 -2.02 -8.16 4.07
N MET A 45 -2.32 -8.27 2.78
CA MET A 45 -2.33 -7.14 1.89
C MET A 45 -3.76 -6.96 1.39
N ALA A 46 -4.26 -5.75 1.46
CA ALA A 46 -5.62 -5.42 1.03
C ALA A 46 -5.58 -4.45 -0.13
N ASP A 47 -6.49 -4.64 -1.07
CA ASP A 47 -6.67 -3.75 -2.21
C ASP A 47 -7.84 -2.84 -1.88
N VAL A 48 -7.54 -1.57 -1.64
CA VAL A 48 -8.56 -0.61 -1.21
C VAL A 48 -8.89 0.36 -2.33
N GLY A 49 -10.17 0.41 -2.67
CA GLY A 49 -10.67 1.37 -3.66
C GLY A 49 -10.99 2.70 -2.98
N ILE A 50 -10.52 3.78 -3.58
CA ILE A 50 -10.75 5.12 -3.07
C ILE A 50 -11.47 5.92 -4.14
N GLU A 51 -12.58 6.53 -3.74
CA GLU A 51 -13.28 7.45 -4.63
C GLU A 51 -12.63 8.82 -4.54
N VAL A 52 -12.28 9.35 -5.70
CA VAL A 52 -11.66 10.68 -5.78
C VAL A 52 -12.69 11.63 -6.36
N ALA A 53 -13.02 12.67 -5.61
CA ALA A 53 -13.99 13.67 -6.04
C ALA A 53 -13.43 14.50 -7.19
N PRO A 54 -14.32 15.01 -8.08
CA PRO A 54 -13.88 15.91 -9.13
C PRO A 54 -13.16 17.12 -8.55
N GLY A 55 -12.06 17.50 -9.16
CA GLY A 55 -11.30 18.67 -8.73
C GLY A 55 -10.23 18.40 -7.69
N CYS A 56 -10.28 17.26 -7.01
CA CYS A 56 -9.25 16.93 -6.02
C CYS A 56 -7.86 16.78 -6.64
N LEU A 57 -7.82 16.37 -7.91
CA LEU A 57 -6.56 16.21 -8.64
C LEU A 57 -6.41 17.28 -9.72
N GLY A 58 -6.96 18.47 -9.47
CA GLY A 58 -6.74 19.62 -10.35
C GLY A 58 -7.23 19.45 -11.78
N GLY A 59 -8.29 18.69 -11.98
CA GLY A 59 -8.83 18.47 -13.30
C GLY A 59 -8.14 17.40 -14.11
N LEU A 60 -7.15 16.73 -13.55
CA LEU A 60 -6.48 15.61 -14.23
C LEU A 60 -7.45 14.52 -14.63
N LEU A 61 -8.46 14.28 -13.81
CA LEU A 61 -9.47 13.26 -14.03
C LEU A 61 -10.76 13.85 -14.63
N GLY A 62 -10.73 15.11 -15.01
CA GLY A 62 -11.89 15.77 -15.60
C GLY A 62 -12.98 16.04 -14.59
N ARG A 63 -14.22 15.96 -15.05
CA ARG A 63 -15.40 16.30 -14.25
C ARG A 63 -16.04 15.10 -13.59
N GLU A 64 -15.58 13.91 -13.90
CA GLU A 64 -16.18 12.71 -13.38
C GLU A 64 -15.43 12.23 -12.15
N LYS A 65 -16.17 11.54 -11.30
CA LYS A 65 -15.53 10.85 -10.17
C LYS A 65 -14.64 9.74 -10.71
N ALA A 66 -13.52 9.55 -10.06
CA ALA A 66 -12.62 8.48 -10.40
C ALA A 66 -12.42 7.56 -9.20
N TYR A 67 -12.09 6.31 -9.48
CA TYR A 67 -11.75 5.35 -8.45
C TYR A 67 -10.30 4.97 -8.63
N VAL A 68 -9.55 5.08 -7.56
CA VAL A 68 -8.14 4.70 -7.54
C VAL A 68 -7.99 3.56 -6.57
N ARG A 69 -7.26 2.52 -6.97
CA ARG A 69 -7.00 1.38 -6.11
C ARG A 69 -5.59 1.44 -5.59
N PHE A 70 -5.47 1.22 -4.30
CA PHE A 70 -4.18 1.16 -3.64
C PHE A 70 -4.05 -0.13 -2.88
N ASP A 71 -2.89 -0.76 -3.00
CA ASP A 71 -2.56 -1.90 -2.18
C ASP A 71 -2.07 -1.40 -0.83
N GLN A 72 -2.61 -1.98 0.23
CA GLN A 72 -2.25 -1.63 1.60
C GLN A 72 -1.72 -2.86 2.29
N LEU A 73 -0.59 -2.72 2.94
CA LEU A 73 -0.02 -3.79 3.76
C LEU A 73 -0.48 -3.58 5.18
N ILE A 74 -1.02 -4.62 5.77
CA ILE A 74 -1.52 -4.55 7.14
C ILE A 74 -0.61 -5.36 8.04
N PHE A 75 -0.02 -4.71 9.02
CA PHE A 75 0.86 -5.31 9.99
C PHE A 75 0.26 -5.24 11.38
N ARG A 76 0.73 -6.08 12.27
CA ARG A 76 0.31 -6.03 13.66
C ARG A 76 1.49 -6.34 14.57
N ARG A 77 1.34 -5.96 15.82
CA ARG A 77 2.23 -6.37 16.89
C ARG A 77 1.46 -6.40 18.19
N PRO A 78 1.92 -7.17 19.19
CA PRO A 78 1.26 -7.18 20.49
C PRO A 78 1.20 -5.77 21.08
N ALA A 79 0.06 -5.48 21.65
CA ALA A 79 -0.15 -4.18 22.29
C ALA A 79 0.66 -4.08 23.59
#